data_60161677a44079d4c203d62c9066af7e
#
_entry.id   60161677a44079d4c203d62c9066af7e
#
_cell.length_a   1.000
_cell.length_b   1.000
_cell.length_c   1.000
_cell.angle_alpha   90.00
_cell.angle_beta   90.00
_cell.angle_gamma   90.00
#
_symmetry.space_group_name_H-M   'P 1'
#
loop_
_entity.id
_entity.type
_entity.pdbx_description
1 polymer ?
#
loop_
_entity_poly.entity_id
_entity_poly.type
_entity_poly.pdbx_seq_one_letter_code
_entity_poly.pdbx_strand_id
1 'polypeptide(L)'
;LLCVFVYGCGVIDKRPSPVYFGGEIVNPTSPYLVLFKDDQVIDSAKLDRSNRFKINFMAESEGLYHFDHSPQFHYVYLEKGDSLNLRLNTLEFDESIVFSGKGEEINNFIVELFLANEEDERIVDQYFQLEPDIFDEKIESIRQEKLAQLSTLLKEVSLSPRVTALINATIDYNAF
;
A
#
# COMPACT_ATOMS: atom_id res chain seq x y z
N LEU A 1 21.32 20.13 -46.37
CA LEU A 1 20.32 20.11 -45.29
C LEU A 1 20.89 19.35 -44.09
N LEU A 2 21.30 20.06 -43.04
CA LEU A 2 21.96 19.49 -41.86
C LEU A 2 20.86 19.31 -40.77
N CYS A 3 20.47 18.05 -40.51
CA CYS A 3 19.57 17.74 -39.41
C CYS A 3 20.37 17.61 -38.11
N VAL A 4 20.21 18.55 -37.19
CA VAL A 4 20.76 18.48 -35.82
C VAL A 4 19.74 17.72 -34.94
N PHE A 5 20.09 16.49 -34.58
CA PHE A 5 19.37 15.74 -33.55
C PHE A 5 19.77 16.27 -32.16
N VAL A 6 18.90 17.03 -31.52
CA VAL A 6 19.06 17.39 -30.12
C VAL A 6 18.59 16.20 -29.28
N TYR A 7 19.53 15.43 -28.73
CA TYR A 7 19.26 14.46 -27.67
C TYR A 7 18.98 15.23 -26.38
N GLY A 8 17.71 15.34 -26.02
CA GLY A 8 17.33 15.79 -24.71
C GLY A 8 17.72 14.75 -23.66
N CYS A 9 18.86 14.94 -23.00
CA CYS A 9 19.16 14.24 -21.76
C CYS A 9 18.13 14.67 -20.70
N GLY A 10 17.17 13.79 -20.41
CA GLY A 10 16.33 13.94 -19.24
C GLY A 10 17.22 13.88 -17.99
N VAL A 11 17.46 15.02 -17.37
CA VAL A 11 18.15 15.10 -16.09
C VAL A 11 17.22 14.46 -15.07
N ILE A 12 17.54 13.24 -14.62
CA ILE A 12 16.89 12.63 -13.47
C ILE A 12 17.21 13.53 -12.29
N ASP A 13 16.21 14.27 -11.81
CA ASP A 13 16.34 15.12 -10.64
C ASP A 13 16.61 14.25 -9.42
N LYS A 14 17.87 14.19 -8.99
CA LYS A 14 18.32 13.42 -7.82
C LYS A 14 18.10 14.13 -6.50
N ARG A 15 17.41 15.29 -6.52
CA ARG A 15 17.14 15.99 -5.27
C ARG A 15 16.20 15.14 -4.41
N PRO A 16 16.49 15.00 -3.11
CA PRO A 16 15.57 14.35 -2.21
C PRO A 16 14.25 15.12 -2.20
N SER A 17 13.14 14.43 -2.50
CA SER A 17 11.81 15.01 -2.43
C SER A 17 11.16 14.57 -1.13
N PRO A 18 10.67 15.52 -0.32
CA PRO A 18 10.02 15.20 0.94
C PRO A 18 8.75 14.36 0.68
N VAL A 19 8.50 13.45 1.58
CA VAL A 19 7.23 12.72 1.70
C VAL A 19 6.42 13.39 2.79
N TYR A 20 5.16 13.64 2.50
CA TYR A 20 4.16 13.99 3.49
C TYR A 20 3.25 12.77 3.71
N PHE A 21 3.14 12.35 4.97
CA PHE A 21 2.16 11.37 5.41
C PHE A 21 1.41 11.92 6.61
N GLY A 22 0.12 12.12 6.47
CA GLY A 22 -0.72 12.70 7.51
C GLY A 22 -2.12 12.10 7.49
N GLY A 23 -2.98 12.57 8.39
CA GLY A 23 -4.36 12.08 8.39
C GLY A 23 -5.10 12.26 9.68
N GLU A 24 -6.23 11.56 9.79
CA GLU A 24 -7.15 11.59 10.94
C GLU A 24 -7.45 10.17 11.40
N ILE A 25 -7.37 9.94 12.72
CA ILE A 25 -7.72 8.67 13.35
C ILE A 25 -8.98 8.88 14.18
N VAL A 26 -10.07 8.26 13.77
CA VAL A 26 -11.33 8.28 14.50
C VAL A 26 -11.27 7.26 15.64
N ASN A 27 -11.74 7.62 16.83
CA ASN A 27 -11.69 6.79 18.05
C ASN A 27 -10.26 6.29 18.41
N PRO A 28 -9.25 7.15 18.49
CA PRO A 28 -7.87 6.72 18.65
C PRO A 28 -7.66 5.93 19.95
N THR A 29 -6.92 4.83 19.84
CA THR A 29 -6.51 3.94 20.95
C THR A 29 -5.14 4.30 21.53
N SER A 30 -4.38 5.11 20.81
CA SER A 30 -3.06 5.61 21.20
C SER A 30 -2.95 7.12 20.94
N PRO A 31 -2.17 7.86 21.72
CA PRO A 31 -1.89 9.27 21.44
C PRO A 31 -0.87 9.48 20.31
N TYR A 32 -0.29 8.42 19.75
CA TYR A 32 0.74 8.48 18.72
C TYR A 32 0.41 7.58 17.54
N LEU A 33 0.92 7.98 16.37
CA LEU A 33 1.14 7.11 15.22
C LEU A 33 2.65 7.06 14.97
N VAL A 34 3.20 5.85 14.76
CA VAL A 34 4.62 5.62 14.49
C VAL A 34 4.77 5.03 13.09
N LEU A 35 5.66 5.59 12.30
CA LEU A 35 5.99 5.11 10.95
C LEU A 35 7.30 4.34 10.98
N PHE A 36 7.29 3.14 10.40
CA PHE A 36 8.44 2.24 10.32
C PHE A 36 8.79 1.91 8.88
N LYS A 37 10.06 1.58 8.66
CA LYS A 37 10.56 0.91 7.47
C LYS A 37 11.60 -0.14 7.88
N ASP A 38 11.45 -1.37 7.41
CA ASP A 38 12.37 -2.48 7.73
C ASP A 38 12.64 -2.58 9.25
N ASP A 39 11.59 -2.55 10.07
CA ASP A 39 11.60 -2.56 11.55
C ASP A 39 12.33 -1.37 12.22
N GLN A 40 12.69 -0.36 11.45
CA GLN A 40 13.28 0.88 11.96
C GLN A 40 12.25 1.99 12.03
N VAL A 41 12.21 2.69 13.17
CA VAL A 41 11.37 3.89 13.30
C VAL A 41 11.89 4.98 12.37
N ILE A 42 11.05 5.42 11.45
CA ILE A 42 11.33 6.57 10.59
C ILE A 42 10.98 7.86 11.30
N ASP A 43 9.77 7.92 11.86
CA ASP A 43 9.27 9.07 12.61
C ASP A 43 8.06 8.67 13.47
N SER A 44 7.69 9.53 14.40
CA SER A 44 6.46 9.37 15.19
C SER A 44 5.73 10.71 15.31
N ALA A 45 4.42 10.69 15.17
CA ALA A 45 3.58 11.86 15.32
C ALA A 45 2.61 11.71 16.48
N LYS A 46 2.58 12.72 17.34
CA LYS A 46 1.53 12.82 18.35
C LYS A 46 0.25 13.35 17.71
N LEU A 47 -0.89 12.74 18.02
CA LEU A 47 -2.19 13.23 17.59
C LEU A 47 -2.49 14.59 18.21
N ASP A 48 -3.02 15.50 17.40
CA ASP A 48 -3.53 16.77 17.88
C ASP A 48 -4.94 16.64 18.53
N ARG A 49 -5.52 17.77 18.94
CA ARG A 49 -6.85 17.80 19.57
C ARG A 49 -7.99 17.36 18.65
N SER A 50 -7.74 17.29 17.34
CA SER A 50 -8.67 16.81 16.32
C SER A 50 -8.33 15.40 15.85
N ASN A 51 -7.48 14.67 16.60
CA ASN A 51 -6.99 13.33 16.31
C ASN A 51 -6.24 13.24 14.97
N ARG A 52 -5.59 14.34 14.56
CA ARG A 52 -4.81 14.40 13.33
C ARG A 52 -3.32 14.26 13.63
N PHE A 53 -2.63 13.64 12.71
CA PHE A 53 -1.17 13.50 12.72
C PHE A 53 -0.56 14.04 11.44
N LYS A 54 0.75 14.28 11.51
CA LYS A 54 1.54 14.73 10.37
C LYS A 54 2.98 14.29 10.53
N ILE A 55 3.48 13.56 9.55
CA ILE A 55 4.86 13.13 9.40
C ILE A 55 5.41 13.74 8.11
N ASN A 56 6.62 14.31 8.17
CA ASN A 56 7.35 14.75 6.99
C ASN A 56 8.77 14.21 7.08
N PHE A 57 9.20 13.50 6.08
CA PHE A 57 10.54 12.94 6.06
C PHE A 57 11.11 12.91 4.64
N MET A 58 12.42 12.68 4.56
CA MET A 58 13.12 12.55 3.27
C MET A 58 13.26 11.08 2.96
N ALA A 59 12.45 10.58 2.02
CA ALA A 59 12.59 9.20 1.57
C ALA A 59 13.85 9.04 0.73
N GLU A 60 14.73 8.15 1.13
CA GLU A 60 15.91 7.78 0.34
C GLU A 60 15.52 6.96 -0.89
N SER A 61 14.52 6.07 -0.73
CA SER A 61 13.97 5.22 -1.78
C SER A 61 12.46 5.02 -1.58
N GLU A 62 11.79 4.64 -2.65
CA GLU A 62 10.44 4.10 -2.61
C GLU A 62 10.39 2.81 -1.79
N GLY A 63 9.24 2.45 -1.29
CA GLY A 63 9.05 1.15 -0.64
C GLY A 63 7.83 1.04 0.24
N LEU A 64 7.69 -0.17 0.76
CA LEU A 64 6.68 -0.49 1.74
C LEU A 64 7.17 -0.04 3.11
N TYR A 65 6.33 0.72 3.79
CA TYR A 65 6.43 1.12 5.19
C TYR A 65 5.28 0.46 5.94
N HIS A 66 5.30 0.53 7.27
CA HIS A 66 4.09 0.29 8.04
C HIS A 66 3.92 1.40 9.07
N PHE A 67 2.67 1.73 9.34
CA PHE A 67 2.32 2.63 10.44
C PHE A 67 1.67 1.84 11.56
N ASP A 68 2.08 2.15 12.78
CA ASP A 68 1.54 1.56 14.01
C ASP A 68 0.68 2.61 14.72
N HIS A 69 -0.55 2.24 15.02
CA HIS A 69 -1.42 2.93 15.96
C HIS A 69 -1.90 1.91 16.98
N SER A 70 -1.04 1.68 17.97
CA SER A 70 -1.14 0.58 18.93
C SER A 70 -2.58 0.32 19.44
N PRO A 71 -3.04 -0.94 19.45
CA PRO A 71 -2.26 -2.16 19.23
C PRO A 71 -2.21 -2.65 17.77
N GLN A 72 -2.74 -1.90 16.81
CA GLN A 72 -2.90 -2.29 15.41
C GLN A 72 -1.89 -1.58 14.51
N PHE A 73 -1.59 -2.19 13.38
CA PHE A 73 -0.72 -1.62 12.35
C PHE A 73 -1.23 -1.97 10.96
N HIS A 74 -0.84 -1.20 9.95
CA HIS A 74 -1.08 -1.53 8.55
C HIS A 74 0.07 -1.05 7.68
N TYR A 75 0.19 -1.63 6.49
CA TYR A 75 1.19 -1.24 5.51
C TYR A 75 0.77 -0.02 4.71
N VAL A 76 1.77 0.76 4.30
CA VAL A 76 1.61 1.91 3.41
C VAL A 76 2.79 1.97 2.45
N TYR A 77 2.52 2.12 1.16
CA TYR A 77 3.55 2.34 0.16
C TYR A 77 3.82 3.84 0.03
N LEU A 78 5.08 4.24 0.14
CA LEU A 78 5.49 5.64 0.04
C LEU A 78 6.69 5.78 -0.90
N GLU A 79 6.63 6.80 -1.76
CA GLU A 79 7.72 7.18 -2.65
C GLU A 79 8.03 8.67 -2.56
N LYS A 80 9.14 9.06 -3.17
CA LYS A 80 9.61 10.46 -3.17
C LYS A 80 8.57 11.40 -3.73
N GLY A 81 8.24 12.43 -2.94
CA GLY A 81 7.29 13.47 -3.32
C GLY A 81 5.84 13.08 -3.18
N ASP A 82 5.53 12.01 -2.47
CA ASP A 82 4.15 11.69 -2.10
C ASP A 82 3.59 12.68 -1.09
N SER A 83 2.28 12.87 -1.19
CA SER A 83 1.51 13.69 -0.27
C SER A 83 0.21 12.95 0.04
N LEU A 84 0.32 12.03 0.98
CA LEU A 84 -0.71 11.04 1.29
C LEU A 84 -1.40 11.38 2.59
N ASN A 85 -2.73 11.33 2.61
CA ASN A 85 -3.55 11.42 3.79
C ASN A 85 -4.25 10.10 4.05
N LEU A 86 -4.24 9.69 5.32
CA LEU A 86 -4.94 8.54 5.86
C LEU A 86 -6.17 8.98 6.64
N ARG A 87 -7.27 8.27 6.48
CA ARG A 87 -8.40 8.28 7.40
C ARG A 87 -8.70 6.85 7.82
N LEU A 88 -8.76 6.61 9.11
CA LEU A 88 -9.13 5.31 9.66
C LEU A 88 -9.97 5.48 10.94
N ASN A 89 -10.74 4.45 11.27
CA ASN A 89 -11.49 4.33 12.52
C ASN A 89 -11.04 3.06 13.26
N THR A 90 -10.50 3.19 14.46
CA THR A 90 -9.94 2.04 15.20
C THR A 90 -10.96 0.98 15.62
N LEU A 91 -12.27 1.26 15.51
CA LEU A 91 -13.32 0.26 15.77
C LEU A 91 -13.49 -0.73 14.60
N GLU A 92 -13.08 -0.33 13.40
CA GLU A 92 -13.10 -1.12 12.17
C GLU A 92 -11.79 -0.78 11.44
N PHE A 93 -10.65 -1.23 12.01
CA PHE A 93 -9.35 -0.67 11.68
C PHE A 93 -9.04 -0.83 10.18
N ASP A 94 -8.94 -2.06 9.70
CA ASP A 94 -8.52 -2.33 8.33
C ASP A 94 -9.61 -1.95 7.31
N GLU A 95 -10.87 -2.23 7.61
CA GLU A 95 -12.02 -1.96 6.74
C GLU A 95 -12.31 -0.47 6.56
N SER A 96 -11.85 0.36 7.49
CA SER A 96 -12.08 1.81 7.44
C SER A 96 -10.90 2.62 6.89
N ILE A 97 -9.79 1.96 6.55
CA ILE A 97 -8.63 2.63 5.98
C ILE A 97 -8.99 3.19 4.60
N VAL A 98 -8.80 4.49 4.44
CA VAL A 98 -8.92 5.18 3.16
C VAL A 98 -7.76 6.14 3.01
N PHE A 99 -7.06 6.02 1.91
CA PHE A 99 -6.02 6.96 1.52
C PHE A 99 -6.53 7.98 0.51
N SER A 100 -6.00 9.22 0.58
CA SER A 100 -6.30 10.29 -0.36
C SER A 100 -5.05 11.13 -0.64
N GLY A 101 -4.97 11.72 -1.84
CA GLY A 101 -3.83 12.51 -2.28
C GLY A 101 -2.85 11.73 -3.16
N LYS A 102 -1.66 12.27 -3.36
CA LYS A 102 -0.68 11.63 -4.25
C LYS A 102 -0.17 10.32 -3.65
N GLY A 103 -0.37 9.22 -4.34
CA GLY A 103 -0.08 7.86 -3.90
C GLY A 103 -1.31 7.10 -3.40
N GLU A 104 -2.52 7.68 -3.50
CA GLU A 104 -3.75 7.05 -3.02
C GLU A 104 -4.10 5.75 -3.74
N GLU A 105 -3.90 5.70 -5.06
CA GLU A 105 -4.35 4.58 -5.89
C GLU A 105 -3.68 3.26 -5.47
N ILE A 106 -2.36 3.29 -5.34
CA ILE A 106 -1.62 2.09 -4.91
C ILE A 106 -1.94 1.71 -3.47
N ASN A 107 -2.10 2.68 -2.59
CA ASN A 107 -2.35 2.41 -1.19
C ASN A 107 -3.76 1.87 -0.94
N ASN A 108 -4.78 2.41 -1.60
CA ASN A 108 -6.13 1.86 -1.54
C ASN A 108 -6.19 0.44 -2.15
N PHE A 109 -5.46 0.19 -3.25
CA PHE A 109 -5.34 -1.16 -3.80
C PHE A 109 -4.69 -2.16 -2.82
N ILE A 110 -3.64 -1.75 -2.08
CA ILE A 110 -3.03 -2.59 -1.04
C ILE A 110 -4.05 -2.94 0.06
N VAL A 111 -4.88 -1.99 0.48
CA VAL A 111 -5.95 -2.24 1.46
C VAL A 111 -6.98 -3.22 0.90
N GLU A 112 -7.45 -3.01 -0.33
CA GLU A 112 -8.41 -3.90 -0.99
C GLU A 112 -7.86 -5.33 -1.12
N LEU A 113 -6.59 -5.46 -1.50
CA LEU A 113 -5.92 -6.76 -1.60
C LEU A 113 -5.79 -7.44 -0.22
N PHE A 114 -5.47 -6.67 0.82
CA PHE A 114 -5.39 -7.17 2.19
C PHE A 114 -6.75 -7.72 2.66
N LEU A 115 -7.82 -6.93 2.52
CA LEU A 115 -9.18 -7.34 2.90
C LEU A 115 -9.67 -8.54 2.09
N ALA A 116 -9.35 -8.60 0.80
CA ALA A 116 -9.67 -9.77 -0.02
C ALA A 116 -8.93 -11.03 0.46
N ASN A 117 -7.67 -10.90 0.89
CA ASN A 117 -6.92 -12.03 1.43
C ASN A 117 -7.50 -12.51 2.76
N GLU A 118 -7.89 -11.62 3.67
CA GLU A 118 -8.57 -11.98 4.93
C GLU A 118 -9.89 -12.72 4.69
N GLU A 119 -10.67 -12.28 3.70
CA GLU A 119 -11.91 -12.98 3.31
C GLU A 119 -11.62 -14.37 2.75
N ASP A 120 -10.61 -14.51 1.89
CA ASP A 120 -10.21 -15.81 1.34
C ASP A 120 -9.73 -16.74 2.45
N GLU A 121 -8.91 -16.28 3.39
CA GLU A 121 -8.47 -17.05 4.56
C GLU A 121 -9.64 -17.53 5.42
N ARG A 122 -10.66 -16.71 5.58
CA ARG A 122 -11.85 -17.05 6.36
C ARG A 122 -12.68 -18.18 5.75
N ILE A 123 -12.67 -18.32 4.44
CA ILE A 123 -13.47 -19.29 3.70
C ILE A 123 -12.67 -20.48 3.17
N VAL A 124 -11.34 -20.45 3.22
CA VAL A 124 -10.46 -21.48 2.65
C VAL A 124 -10.74 -22.90 3.21
N ASP A 125 -11.13 -22.99 4.48
CA ASP A 125 -11.48 -24.29 5.10
C ASP A 125 -12.64 -25.01 4.37
N GLN A 126 -13.52 -24.25 3.71
CA GLN A 126 -14.59 -24.82 2.90
C GLN A 126 -14.06 -25.45 1.61
N TYR A 127 -12.94 -24.93 1.10
CA TYR A 127 -12.31 -25.42 -0.13
C TYR A 127 -11.54 -26.73 0.10
N PHE A 128 -11.03 -26.98 1.31
CA PHE A 128 -10.38 -28.25 1.65
C PHE A 128 -11.31 -29.46 1.61
N GLN A 129 -12.62 -29.25 1.49
CA GLN A 129 -13.61 -30.30 1.32
C GLN A 129 -13.89 -30.64 -0.16
N LEU A 130 -13.31 -29.87 -1.08
CA LEU A 130 -13.47 -30.08 -2.52
C LEU A 130 -12.56 -31.21 -3.01
N GLU A 131 -12.93 -31.83 -4.13
CA GLU A 131 -12.01 -32.68 -4.86
C GLU A 131 -10.78 -31.89 -5.31
N PRO A 132 -9.58 -32.52 -5.36
CA PRO A 132 -8.33 -31.79 -5.62
C PRO A 132 -8.36 -30.89 -6.88
N ASP A 133 -8.88 -31.42 -7.99
CA ASP A 133 -8.96 -30.66 -9.25
C ASP A 133 -9.87 -29.43 -9.11
N ILE A 134 -10.97 -29.54 -8.37
CA ILE A 134 -11.90 -28.42 -8.13
C ILE A 134 -11.28 -27.39 -7.16
N PHE A 135 -10.52 -27.86 -6.18
CA PHE A 135 -9.75 -27.00 -5.29
C PHE A 135 -8.74 -26.17 -6.08
N ASP A 136 -7.92 -26.79 -6.93
CA ASP A 136 -6.92 -26.12 -7.75
C ASP A 136 -7.56 -25.10 -8.70
N GLU A 137 -8.66 -25.44 -9.36
CA GLU A 137 -9.42 -24.52 -10.21
C GLU A 137 -9.93 -23.31 -9.42
N LYS A 138 -10.40 -23.51 -8.19
CA LYS A 138 -10.90 -22.44 -7.34
C LYS A 138 -9.79 -21.48 -6.92
N ILE A 139 -8.65 -22.00 -6.46
CA ILE A 139 -7.48 -21.22 -6.07
C ILE A 139 -6.95 -20.41 -7.26
N GLU A 140 -6.82 -21.03 -8.43
CA GLU A 140 -6.37 -20.33 -9.63
C GLU A 140 -7.37 -19.23 -10.07
N SER A 141 -8.68 -19.46 -9.91
CA SER A 141 -9.70 -18.44 -10.19
C SER A 141 -9.53 -17.20 -9.29
N ILE A 142 -9.31 -17.39 -7.98
CA ILE A 142 -9.06 -16.32 -7.02
C ILE A 142 -7.79 -15.55 -7.41
N ARG A 143 -6.72 -16.26 -7.72
CA ARG A 143 -5.47 -15.69 -8.17
C ARG A 143 -5.64 -14.83 -9.44
N GLN A 144 -6.33 -15.35 -10.45
CA GLN A 144 -6.58 -14.64 -11.70
C GLN A 144 -7.44 -13.38 -11.50
N GLU A 145 -8.39 -13.40 -10.59
CA GLU A 145 -9.20 -12.23 -10.25
C GLU A 145 -8.32 -11.10 -9.67
N LYS A 146 -7.46 -11.41 -8.69
CA LYS A 146 -6.52 -10.45 -8.10
C LYS A 146 -5.53 -9.89 -9.13
N LEU A 147 -5.02 -10.74 -10.04
CA LEU A 147 -4.15 -10.30 -11.14
C LEU A 147 -4.87 -9.38 -12.14
N ALA A 148 -6.15 -9.63 -12.41
CA ALA A 148 -6.96 -8.75 -13.26
C ALA A 148 -7.18 -7.38 -12.61
N GLN A 149 -7.41 -7.31 -11.30
CA GLN A 149 -7.49 -6.07 -10.53
C GLN A 149 -6.17 -5.30 -10.59
N LEU A 150 -5.03 -5.96 -10.37
CA LEU A 150 -3.70 -5.36 -10.54
C LEU A 150 -3.48 -4.83 -11.95
N SER A 151 -3.86 -5.61 -12.98
CA SER A 151 -3.77 -5.18 -14.37
C SER A 151 -4.61 -3.93 -14.66
N THR A 152 -5.71 -3.75 -13.95
CA THR A 152 -6.56 -2.55 -14.08
C THR A 152 -5.88 -1.35 -13.42
N LEU A 153 -5.35 -1.50 -12.23
CA LEU A 153 -4.57 -0.46 -11.56
C LEU A 153 -3.40 0.02 -12.42
N LEU A 154 -2.65 -0.91 -13.04
CA LEU A 154 -1.48 -0.59 -13.86
C LEU A 154 -1.80 0.18 -15.16
N LYS A 155 -3.08 0.30 -15.54
CA LYS A 155 -3.50 1.19 -16.64
C LYS A 155 -3.63 2.65 -16.19
N GLU A 156 -3.85 2.87 -14.92
CA GLU A 156 -4.09 4.18 -14.31
C GLU A 156 -2.82 4.72 -13.64
N VAL A 157 -2.01 3.83 -13.07
CA VAL A 157 -0.83 4.17 -12.28
C VAL A 157 0.43 3.53 -12.86
N SER A 158 1.50 4.30 -12.92
CA SER A 158 2.83 3.79 -13.29
C SER A 158 3.59 3.39 -12.02
N LEU A 159 3.63 2.10 -11.74
CA LEU A 159 4.40 1.55 -10.62
C LEU A 159 5.81 1.17 -11.07
N SER A 160 6.78 1.23 -10.14
CA SER A 160 8.11 0.72 -10.41
C SER A 160 8.08 -0.81 -10.59
N PRO A 161 9.01 -1.39 -11.39
CA PRO A 161 9.10 -2.84 -11.56
C PRO A 161 9.24 -3.60 -10.24
N ARG A 162 9.90 -3.00 -9.25
CA ARG A 162 10.07 -3.60 -7.92
C ARG A 162 8.74 -3.72 -7.18
N VAL A 163 7.92 -2.68 -7.20
CA VAL A 163 6.61 -2.67 -6.54
C VAL A 163 5.65 -3.61 -7.24
N THR A 164 5.62 -3.59 -8.57
CA THR A 164 4.81 -4.54 -9.35
C THR A 164 5.20 -5.98 -9.04
N ALA A 165 6.50 -6.29 -8.93
CA ALA A 165 6.97 -7.61 -8.55
C ALA A 165 6.58 -7.99 -7.12
N LEU A 166 6.63 -7.04 -6.18
CA LEU A 166 6.20 -7.26 -4.79
C LEU A 166 4.71 -7.61 -4.72
N ILE A 167 3.84 -6.85 -5.39
CA ILE A 167 2.40 -7.09 -5.41
C ILE A 167 2.08 -8.45 -6.06
N ASN A 168 2.72 -8.78 -7.19
CA ASN A 168 2.56 -10.09 -7.81
C ASN A 168 2.97 -11.22 -6.86
N ALA A 169 4.11 -11.08 -6.17
CA ALA A 169 4.56 -12.08 -5.20
C ALA A 169 3.58 -12.22 -4.02
N THR A 170 2.96 -11.13 -3.56
CA THR A 170 1.93 -11.15 -2.52
C THR A 170 0.69 -11.90 -3.00
N ILE A 171 0.24 -11.65 -4.24
CA ILE A 171 -0.90 -12.36 -4.84
C ILE A 171 -0.58 -13.86 -4.98
N ASP A 172 0.60 -14.20 -5.47
CA ASP A 172 1.01 -15.59 -5.64
C ASP A 172 1.15 -16.32 -4.29
N TYR A 173 1.70 -15.66 -3.26
CA TYR A 173 1.88 -16.24 -1.92
C TYR A 173 0.54 -16.51 -1.21
N ASN A 174 -0.42 -15.60 -1.33
CA ASN A 174 -1.72 -15.72 -0.67
C ASN A 174 -2.74 -16.53 -1.50
N ALA A 175 -2.33 -17.13 -2.60
CA ALA A 175 -3.15 -18.04 -3.39
C ALA A 175 -2.99 -19.53 -2.96
N PHE A 176 -2.20 -19.79 -1.88
CA PHE A 176 -1.94 -21.15 -1.40
C PHE A 176 -2.27 -21.33 0.07
#